data_16aec05c9945ad57f269521aab6a8f6f
#
_entry.id   16aec05c9945ad57f269521aab6a8f6f
#
_cell.length_a   1.000
_cell.length_b   1.000
_cell.length_c   1.000
_cell.angle_alpha   90.00
_cell.angle_beta   90.00
_cell.angle_gamma   90.00
#
_symmetry.space_group_name_H-M   'P 1'
#
loop_
_entity.id
_entity.type
_entity.pdbx_description
1 polymer ?
#
loop_
_entity_poly.entity_id
_entity_poly.type
_entity_poly.pdbx_seq_one_letter_code
_entity_poly.pdbx_strand_id
1 'polypeptide(L)'
;MDSDVLTTLKILIVGESGVGKSSLLLRFTDDTFDPDIGATIGVDFKVKTITVEGNKAKLAIWDTAGQERFRTLTPSYYRGAQGVILVYDTSSRETFDKLEEWLTEVEMYSTKKDIIKMLVGNKIDKEGREVDRKQGLQFARRHAMLFIEASARTREGVQLAFEELVEKIIQTPGLWEKDGTSGGVTLTAAGSQAMSGCSGMYWKALSDLIRQFF
;
A
#
# COMPACT_ATOMS: atom_id res chain seq x y z
N MET A 1 21.75 0.79 12.32
CA MET A 1 22.37 0.86 10.99
C MET A 1 21.67 -0.18 10.13
N ASP A 2 20.74 0.26 9.26
CA ASP A 2 19.92 -0.62 8.40
C ASP A 2 20.68 -0.97 7.10
N SER A 3 21.90 -1.51 7.23
CA SER A 3 22.76 -1.80 6.07
C SER A 3 22.27 -2.97 5.18
N ASP A 4 21.22 -3.67 5.59
CA ASP A 4 20.72 -4.87 4.93
C ASP A 4 19.34 -4.68 4.25
N VAL A 5 18.74 -3.49 4.29
CA VAL A 5 17.44 -3.25 3.67
C VAL A 5 17.61 -2.96 2.19
N LEU A 6 17.08 -3.82 1.33
CA LEU A 6 17.15 -3.70 -0.12
C LEU A 6 16.49 -2.40 -0.59
N THR A 7 15.28 -2.13 -0.10
CA THR A 7 14.51 -0.96 -0.52
C THR A 7 13.44 -0.58 0.52
N THR A 8 12.92 0.65 0.41
CA THR A 8 11.71 1.09 1.11
C THR A 8 10.57 1.22 0.12
N LEU A 9 9.48 0.50 0.37
CA LEU A 9 8.31 0.46 -0.48
C LEU A 9 7.16 1.25 0.14
N LYS A 10 6.52 2.09 -0.64
CA LYS A 10 5.29 2.78 -0.27
C LYS A 10 4.08 1.96 -0.72
N ILE A 11 3.23 1.58 0.24
CA ILE A 11 2.02 0.81 0.02
C ILE A 11 0.83 1.61 0.54
N LEU A 12 -0.25 1.66 -0.25
CA LEU A 12 -1.51 2.28 0.15
C LEU A 12 -2.54 1.19 0.44
N ILE A 13 -3.43 1.45 1.40
CA ILE A 13 -4.61 0.64 1.65
C ILE A 13 -5.83 1.53 1.40
N VAL A 14 -6.67 1.15 0.45
CA VAL A 14 -7.85 1.91 0.03
C VAL A 14 -9.11 1.03 0.01
N GLY A 15 -10.26 1.63 0.03
CA GLY A 15 -11.57 0.95 0.05
C GLY A 15 -12.56 1.69 0.94
N GLU A 16 -13.82 1.24 0.92
CA GLU A 16 -14.93 1.85 1.65
C GLU A 16 -14.67 1.90 3.16
N SER A 17 -15.42 2.78 3.84
CA SER A 17 -15.41 2.83 5.30
C SER A 17 -15.93 1.52 5.89
N GLY A 18 -15.32 1.08 6.98
CA GLY A 18 -15.77 -0.12 7.70
C GLY A 18 -15.39 -1.46 7.07
N VAL A 19 -14.69 -1.51 5.92
CA VAL A 19 -14.23 -2.79 5.32
C VAL A 19 -13.09 -3.45 6.10
N GLY A 20 -12.45 -2.72 7.02
CA GLY A 20 -11.41 -3.25 7.91
C GLY A 20 -9.98 -2.99 7.44
N LYS A 21 -9.72 -1.89 6.72
CA LYS A 21 -8.37 -1.47 6.29
C LYS A 21 -7.42 -1.31 7.47
N SER A 22 -7.79 -0.51 8.46
CA SER A 22 -7.01 -0.28 9.67
C SER A 22 -6.83 -1.56 10.50
N SER A 23 -7.84 -2.42 10.55
CA SER A 23 -7.75 -3.72 11.22
C SER A 23 -6.76 -4.65 10.52
N LEU A 24 -6.71 -4.66 9.18
CA LEU A 24 -5.72 -5.41 8.40
C LEU A 24 -4.31 -4.87 8.65
N LEU A 25 -4.15 -3.54 8.67
CA LEU A 25 -2.87 -2.91 8.95
C LEU A 25 -2.36 -3.28 10.35
N LEU A 26 -3.18 -3.11 11.39
CA LEU A 26 -2.82 -3.46 12.77
C LEU A 26 -2.52 -4.96 12.93
N ARG A 27 -3.32 -5.80 12.30
CA ARG A 27 -3.06 -7.25 12.31
C ARG A 27 -1.71 -7.57 11.67
N PHE A 28 -1.40 -6.95 10.54
CA PHE A 28 -0.13 -7.17 9.87
C PHE A 28 1.06 -6.60 10.64
N THR A 29 0.96 -5.37 11.17
CA THR A 29 2.10 -4.69 11.81
C THR A 29 2.34 -5.13 13.25
N ASP A 30 1.28 -5.21 14.04
CA ASP A 30 1.36 -5.35 15.51
C ASP A 30 0.79 -6.69 16.00
N ASP A 31 0.25 -7.51 15.09
CA ASP A 31 -0.47 -8.76 15.37
C ASP A 31 -1.64 -8.59 16.36
N THR A 32 -2.30 -7.44 16.31
CA THR A 32 -3.44 -7.09 17.16
C THR A 32 -4.73 -6.95 16.36
N PHE A 33 -5.87 -7.10 17.02
CA PHE A 33 -7.19 -6.87 16.48
C PHE A 33 -8.05 -6.21 17.54
N ASP A 34 -8.60 -5.06 17.20
CA ASP A 34 -9.55 -4.32 18.03
C ASP A 34 -10.92 -4.33 17.33
N PRO A 35 -11.95 -5.00 17.91
CA PRO A 35 -13.27 -5.03 17.32
C PRO A 35 -13.98 -3.66 17.38
N ASP A 36 -13.56 -2.78 18.29
CA ASP A 36 -14.16 -1.48 18.53
C ASP A 36 -13.40 -0.33 17.85
N ILE A 37 -12.48 -0.66 16.95
CA ILE A 37 -11.71 0.35 16.21
C ILE A 37 -12.65 1.31 15.49
N GLY A 38 -12.54 2.59 15.83
CA GLY A 38 -13.33 3.65 15.24
C GLY A 38 -13.00 3.89 13.75
N ALA A 39 -13.82 4.70 13.10
CA ALA A 39 -13.51 5.13 11.74
C ALA A 39 -12.21 5.92 11.70
N THR A 40 -11.35 5.62 10.74
CA THR A 40 -10.08 6.34 10.53
C THR A 40 -10.38 7.80 10.16
N ILE A 41 -9.81 8.72 10.94
CA ILE A 41 -9.87 10.15 10.67
C ILE A 41 -8.55 10.55 10.02
N GLY A 42 -8.59 10.93 8.75
CA GLY A 42 -7.39 11.28 8.00
C GLY A 42 -6.64 10.07 7.46
N VAL A 43 -5.38 9.94 7.81
CA VAL A 43 -4.48 8.87 7.34
C VAL A 43 -3.68 8.35 8.52
N ASP A 44 -3.60 7.04 8.66
CA ASP A 44 -2.65 6.38 9.55
C ASP A 44 -1.43 5.89 8.77
N PHE A 45 -0.28 5.88 9.40
CA PHE A 45 1.00 5.52 8.79
C PHE A 45 1.73 4.54 9.70
N LYS A 46 2.08 3.38 9.13
CA LYS A 46 2.86 2.36 9.84
C LYS A 46 4.07 1.92 9.02
N VAL A 47 5.11 1.51 9.73
CA VAL A 47 6.33 0.99 9.13
C VAL A 47 6.57 -0.43 9.63
N LYS A 48 6.83 -1.36 8.72
CA LYS A 48 7.24 -2.72 9.05
C LYS A 48 8.33 -3.18 8.08
N THR A 49 9.35 -3.87 8.61
CA THR A 49 10.35 -4.55 7.77
C THR A 49 10.00 -6.01 7.68
N ILE A 50 9.96 -6.55 6.47
CA ILE A 50 9.74 -7.97 6.20
C ILE A 50 10.87 -8.52 5.33
N THR A 51 11.00 -9.85 5.35
CA THR A 51 11.93 -10.56 4.47
C THR A 51 11.12 -11.40 3.50
N VAL A 52 11.28 -11.15 2.21
CA VAL A 52 10.63 -11.90 1.13
C VAL A 52 11.71 -12.39 0.17
N GLU A 53 11.75 -13.69 -0.13
CA GLU A 53 12.76 -14.31 -1.00
C GLU A 53 14.21 -13.96 -0.60
N GLY A 54 14.49 -13.84 0.70
CA GLY A 54 15.82 -13.47 1.21
C GLY A 54 16.13 -11.96 1.17
N ASN A 55 15.27 -11.15 0.59
CA ASN A 55 15.42 -9.70 0.52
C ASN A 55 14.66 -9.01 1.64
N LYS A 56 15.32 -8.12 2.39
CA LYS A 56 14.68 -7.29 3.40
C LYS A 56 14.07 -6.04 2.74
N ALA A 57 12.77 -5.88 2.86
CA ALA A 57 12.05 -4.70 2.41
C ALA A 57 11.43 -3.95 3.59
N LYS A 58 11.62 -2.64 3.64
CA LYS A 58 10.96 -1.75 4.60
C LYS A 58 9.68 -1.22 3.97
N LEU A 59 8.56 -1.52 4.59
CA LEU A 59 7.25 -1.11 4.10
C LEU A 59 6.80 0.15 4.83
N ALA A 60 6.51 1.19 4.08
CA ALA A 60 5.82 2.39 4.53
C ALA A 60 4.36 2.27 4.10
N ILE A 61 3.48 1.93 5.03
CA ILE A 61 2.08 1.59 4.74
C ILE A 61 1.19 2.74 5.17
N TRP A 62 0.36 3.21 4.24
CA TRP A 62 -0.56 4.32 4.43
C TRP A 62 -1.99 3.80 4.41
N ASP A 63 -2.67 3.86 5.56
CA ASP A 63 -4.09 3.55 5.70
C ASP A 63 -4.91 4.82 5.47
N THR A 64 -5.78 4.82 4.48
CA THR A 64 -6.58 5.98 4.11
C THR A 64 -7.99 5.90 4.65
N ALA A 65 -8.57 7.05 5.02
CA ALA A 65 -9.97 7.11 5.41
C ALA A 65 -10.88 6.68 4.24
N GLY A 66 -11.80 5.76 4.52
CA GLY A 66 -12.75 5.24 3.50
C GLY A 66 -13.94 6.18 3.24
N GLN A 67 -14.11 7.25 4.01
CA GLN A 67 -15.24 8.16 3.85
C GLN A 67 -14.98 9.24 2.80
N GLU A 68 -15.93 9.46 1.91
CA GLU A 68 -15.88 10.44 0.81
C GLU A 68 -15.57 11.88 1.27
N ARG A 69 -16.05 12.27 2.44
CA ARG A 69 -15.81 13.63 3.00
C ARG A 69 -14.35 13.90 3.39
N PHE A 70 -13.54 12.86 3.51
CA PHE A 70 -12.11 12.97 3.79
C PHE A 70 -11.22 12.74 2.57
N ARG A 71 -11.80 12.47 1.39
CA ARG A 71 -11.09 12.23 0.13
C ARG A 71 -10.39 13.46 -0.46
N THR A 72 -10.71 14.67 -0.01
CA THR A 72 -10.14 15.92 -0.56
C THR A 72 -8.63 16.07 -0.39
N LEU A 73 -8.00 15.26 0.45
CA LEU A 73 -6.55 15.27 0.67
C LEU A 73 -5.79 14.19 -0.13
N THR A 74 -6.50 13.46 -0.97
CA THR A 74 -6.09 12.15 -1.49
C THR A 74 -5.00 12.13 -2.56
N PRO A 75 -4.89 13.06 -3.53
CA PRO A 75 -3.91 12.93 -4.62
C PRO A 75 -2.46 12.81 -4.17
N SER A 76 -2.08 13.48 -3.09
CA SER A 76 -0.72 13.45 -2.55
C SER A 76 -0.32 12.09 -1.96
N TYR A 77 -1.29 11.29 -1.50
CA TYR A 77 -1.03 9.97 -0.93
C TYR A 77 -0.67 8.94 -1.98
N TYR A 78 -1.28 9.01 -3.17
CA TYR A 78 -1.01 8.09 -4.27
C TYR A 78 0.37 8.29 -4.90
N ARG A 79 0.93 9.48 -4.77
CA ARG A 79 2.21 9.83 -5.38
C ARG A 79 3.34 8.94 -4.88
N GLY A 80 4.03 8.28 -5.81
CA GLY A 80 5.19 7.44 -5.54
C GLY A 80 4.89 6.09 -4.91
N ALA A 81 3.61 5.68 -4.80
CA ALA A 81 3.26 4.34 -4.33
C ALA A 81 3.69 3.28 -5.35
N GLN A 82 4.30 2.21 -4.85
CA GLN A 82 4.67 1.03 -5.63
C GLN A 82 3.60 -0.06 -5.57
N GLY A 83 2.83 -0.10 -4.48
CA GLY A 83 1.74 -1.05 -4.31
C GLY A 83 0.49 -0.41 -3.73
N VAL A 84 -0.67 -0.97 -4.05
CA VAL A 84 -1.95 -0.60 -3.47
C VAL A 84 -2.76 -1.83 -3.14
N ILE A 85 -3.36 -1.85 -1.97
CA ILE A 85 -4.29 -2.88 -1.52
C ILE A 85 -5.70 -2.27 -1.55
N LEU A 86 -6.56 -2.82 -2.41
CA LEU A 86 -7.98 -2.49 -2.45
C LEU A 86 -8.73 -3.51 -1.58
N VAL A 87 -9.51 -3.01 -0.63
CA VAL A 87 -10.21 -3.85 0.35
C VAL A 87 -11.71 -3.72 0.20
N TYR A 88 -12.42 -4.86 0.20
CA TYR A 88 -13.87 -4.94 0.34
C TYR A 88 -14.25 -5.90 1.47
N ASP A 89 -15.46 -5.77 1.98
CA ASP A 89 -16.05 -6.67 2.99
C ASP A 89 -16.83 -7.77 2.28
N THR A 90 -16.46 -9.04 2.46
CA THR A 90 -17.14 -10.19 1.82
C THR A 90 -18.59 -10.32 2.23
N SER A 91 -18.99 -9.73 3.36
CA SER A 91 -20.37 -9.69 3.88
C SER A 91 -21.15 -8.44 3.47
N SER A 92 -20.60 -7.61 2.56
CA SER A 92 -21.26 -6.40 2.07
C SER A 92 -21.06 -6.23 0.58
N ARG A 93 -22.10 -6.51 -0.20
CA ARG A 93 -22.15 -6.32 -1.66
C ARG A 93 -21.82 -4.89 -2.05
N GLU A 94 -22.32 -3.91 -1.32
CA GLU A 94 -22.11 -2.50 -1.59
C GLU A 94 -20.62 -2.13 -1.67
N THR A 95 -19.81 -2.64 -0.74
CA THR A 95 -18.37 -2.37 -0.70
C THR A 95 -17.61 -2.97 -1.87
N PHE A 96 -18.11 -4.09 -2.41
CA PHE A 96 -17.56 -4.71 -3.62
C PHE A 96 -17.94 -3.93 -4.88
N ASP A 97 -19.17 -3.46 -4.98
CA ASP A 97 -19.66 -2.70 -6.14
C ASP A 97 -18.95 -1.33 -6.25
N LYS A 98 -18.43 -0.79 -5.13
CA LYS A 98 -17.63 0.44 -5.11
C LYS A 98 -16.17 0.27 -5.54
N LEU A 99 -15.69 -0.94 -5.78
CA LEU A 99 -14.28 -1.18 -6.15
C LEU A 99 -13.89 -0.51 -7.48
N GLU A 100 -14.78 -0.40 -8.44
CA GLU A 100 -14.51 0.29 -9.73
C GLU A 100 -14.20 1.78 -9.52
N GLU A 101 -14.90 2.43 -8.58
CA GLU A 101 -14.65 3.84 -8.23
C GLU A 101 -13.26 3.99 -7.60
N TRP A 102 -12.91 3.11 -6.64
CA TRP A 102 -11.59 3.10 -6.01
C TRP A 102 -10.47 2.81 -7.00
N LEU A 103 -10.69 1.89 -7.92
CA LEU A 103 -9.71 1.56 -8.95
C LEU A 103 -9.47 2.74 -9.90
N THR A 104 -10.54 3.42 -10.32
CA THR A 104 -10.47 4.64 -11.13
C THR A 104 -9.65 5.72 -10.40
N GLU A 105 -9.84 5.89 -9.09
CA GLU A 105 -9.09 6.85 -8.28
C GLU A 105 -7.61 6.48 -8.22
N VAL A 106 -7.28 5.20 -7.98
CA VAL A 106 -5.89 4.70 -8.02
C VAL A 106 -5.25 5.01 -9.37
N GLU A 107 -5.92 4.73 -10.48
CA GLU A 107 -5.39 4.94 -11.84
C GLU A 107 -5.22 6.42 -12.17
N MET A 108 -6.10 7.27 -11.67
CA MET A 108 -6.05 8.73 -11.90
C MET A 108 -4.87 9.39 -11.16
N TYR A 109 -4.58 8.97 -9.93
CA TYR A 109 -3.63 9.67 -9.06
C TYR A 109 -2.28 8.96 -8.90
N SER A 110 -2.16 7.71 -9.34
CA SER A 110 -0.88 7.00 -9.32
C SER A 110 0.12 7.61 -10.29
N THR A 111 1.34 7.85 -9.81
CA THR A 111 2.43 8.36 -10.64
C THR A 111 3.27 7.26 -11.27
N LYS A 112 3.14 6.03 -10.77
CA LYS A 112 3.79 4.83 -11.32
C LYS A 112 2.79 4.09 -12.21
N LYS A 113 3.11 3.90 -13.49
CA LYS A 113 2.22 3.23 -14.46
C LYS A 113 2.01 1.74 -14.13
N ASP A 114 3.06 1.11 -13.59
CA ASP A 114 3.09 -0.33 -13.31
C ASP A 114 2.84 -0.64 -11.82
N ILE A 115 2.11 0.24 -11.11
CA ILE A 115 1.77 0.01 -9.69
C ILE A 115 1.13 -1.37 -9.52
N ILE A 116 1.64 -2.15 -8.57
CA ILE A 116 1.09 -3.47 -8.28
C ILE A 116 -0.18 -3.32 -7.44
N LYS A 117 -1.26 -3.92 -7.93
CA LYS A 117 -2.58 -3.88 -7.29
C LYS A 117 -2.90 -5.23 -6.65
N MET A 118 -3.33 -5.22 -5.39
CA MET A 118 -3.82 -6.38 -4.65
C MET A 118 -5.28 -6.14 -4.26
N LEU A 119 -6.16 -7.07 -4.59
CA LEU A 119 -7.54 -7.08 -4.10
C LEU A 119 -7.63 -7.98 -2.88
N VAL A 120 -8.18 -7.47 -1.78
CA VAL A 120 -8.41 -8.22 -0.55
C VAL A 120 -9.90 -8.27 -0.22
N GLY A 121 -10.47 -9.47 -0.24
CA GLY A 121 -11.79 -9.74 0.34
C GLY A 121 -11.66 -10.03 1.82
N ASN A 122 -11.95 -9.03 2.66
CA ASN A 122 -11.79 -9.12 4.11
C ASN A 122 -13.07 -9.64 4.81
N LYS A 123 -12.90 -10.03 6.07
CA LYS A 123 -13.96 -10.51 6.97
C LYS A 123 -14.58 -11.84 6.58
N ILE A 124 -13.77 -12.76 6.03
CA ILE A 124 -14.23 -14.11 5.66
C ILE A 124 -14.72 -14.94 6.87
N ASP A 125 -14.41 -14.49 8.08
CA ASP A 125 -14.89 -15.06 9.34
C ASP A 125 -16.34 -14.72 9.67
N LYS A 126 -16.94 -13.76 8.95
CA LYS A 126 -18.34 -13.39 9.15
C LYS A 126 -19.29 -14.35 8.46
N GLU A 127 -20.40 -14.62 9.13
CA GLU A 127 -21.58 -15.22 8.51
C GLU A 127 -22.28 -14.23 7.57
N GLY A 128 -23.07 -14.72 6.63
CA GLY A 128 -23.83 -13.87 5.72
C GLY A 128 -22.97 -13.29 4.58
N ARG A 129 -22.08 -14.11 4.01
CA ARG A 129 -21.30 -13.74 2.82
C ARG A 129 -22.24 -13.32 1.67
N GLU A 130 -21.98 -12.15 1.10
CA GLU A 130 -22.71 -11.60 -0.05
C GLU A 130 -21.89 -11.63 -1.34
N VAL A 131 -20.57 -11.73 -1.24
CA VAL A 131 -19.64 -11.76 -2.37
C VAL A 131 -18.88 -13.09 -2.37
N ASP A 132 -19.14 -13.92 -3.37
CA ASP A 132 -18.42 -15.17 -3.52
C ASP A 132 -16.95 -14.95 -3.92
N ARG A 133 -16.07 -15.83 -3.45
CA ARG A 133 -14.65 -15.83 -3.80
C ARG A 133 -14.41 -15.78 -5.31
N LYS A 134 -15.27 -16.47 -6.09
CA LYS A 134 -15.19 -16.49 -7.55
C LYS A 134 -15.40 -15.10 -8.16
N GLN A 135 -16.30 -14.30 -7.60
CA GLN A 135 -16.56 -12.93 -8.05
C GLN A 135 -15.36 -12.02 -7.79
N GLY A 136 -14.75 -12.09 -6.58
CA GLY A 136 -13.52 -11.38 -6.27
C GLY A 136 -12.37 -11.75 -7.21
N LEU A 137 -12.18 -13.05 -7.45
CA LEU A 137 -11.16 -13.54 -8.37
C LEU A 137 -11.39 -13.06 -9.82
N GLN A 138 -12.64 -13.05 -10.29
CA GLN A 138 -12.98 -12.58 -11.63
C GLN A 138 -12.71 -11.06 -11.77
N PHE A 139 -13.06 -10.28 -10.76
CA PHE A 139 -12.77 -8.86 -10.72
C PHE A 139 -11.26 -8.62 -10.78
N ALA A 140 -10.49 -9.28 -9.92
CA ALA A 140 -9.04 -9.16 -9.88
C ALA A 140 -8.38 -9.53 -11.23
N ARG A 141 -8.82 -10.61 -11.88
CA ARG A 141 -8.32 -11.01 -13.20
C ARG A 141 -8.62 -9.98 -14.28
N ARG A 142 -9.82 -9.39 -14.27
CA ARG A 142 -10.21 -8.36 -15.24
C ARG A 142 -9.31 -7.13 -15.16
N HIS A 143 -8.87 -6.78 -13.97
CA HIS A 143 -8.07 -5.57 -13.71
C HIS A 143 -6.58 -5.86 -13.46
N ALA A 144 -6.10 -7.06 -13.81
CA ALA A 144 -4.72 -7.49 -13.64
C ALA A 144 -4.20 -7.27 -12.20
N MET A 145 -5.00 -7.68 -11.21
CA MET A 145 -4.70 -7.57 -9.79
C MET A 145 -4.37 -8.95 -9.19
N LEU A 146 -3.54 -8.96 -8.16
CA LEU A 146 -3.43 -10.09 -7.23
C LEU A 146 -4.72 -10.19 -6.42
N PHE A 147 -5.04 -11.39 -5.88
CA PHE A 147 -6.28 -11.60 -5.13
C PHE A 147 -6.07 -12.54 -3.96
N ILE A 148 -6.47 -12.07 -2.78
CA ILE A 148 -6.50 -12.86 -1.55
C ILE A 148 -7.82 -12.59 -0.81
N GLU A 149 -8.35 -13.61 -0.15
CA GLU A 149 -9.34 -13.46 0.90
C GLU A 149 -8.66 -13.50 2.26
N ALA A 150 -9.11 -12.66 3.19
CA ALA A 150 -8.48 -12.52 4.49
C ALA A 150 -9.48 -12.25 5.61
N SER A 151 -9.02 -12.44 6.84
CA SER A 151 -9.69 -11.99 8.05
C SER A 151 -8.68 -11.34 8.99
N ALA A 152 -8.83 -10.05 9.23
CA ALA A 152 -8.05 -9.37 10.26
C ALA A 152 -8.31 -9.94 11.66
N ARG A 153 -9.52 -10.46 11.91
CA ARG A 153 -9.92 -11.08 13.17
C ARG A 153 -9.18 -12.40 13.42
N THR A 154 -9.20 -13.30 12.44
CA THR A 154 -8.61 -14.65 12.56
C THR A 154 -7.16 -14.75 12.13
N ARG A 155 -6.59 -13.68 11.54
CA ARG A 155 -5.24 -13.59 10.92
C ARG A 155 -5.14 -14.23 9.54
N GLU A 156 -6.13 -15.03 9.13
CA GLU A 156 -6.11 -15.77 7.88
C GLU A 156 -5.87 -14.83 6.70
N GLY A 157 -4.93 -15.18 5.81
CA GLY A 157 -4.61 -14.47 4.58
C GLY A 157 -3.92 -13.11 4.75
N VAL A 158 -3.84 -12.53 5.97
CA VAL A 158 -3.34 -11.16 6.15
C VAL A 158 -1.86 -11.05 5.81
N GLN A 159 -1.01 -11.89 6.44
CA GLN A 159 0.43 -11.89 6.18
C GLN A 159 0.73 -12.17 4.70
N LEU A 160 0.05 -13.16 4.14
CA LEU A 160 0.22 -13.58 2.75
C LEU A 160 -0.13 -12.47 1.75
N ALA A 161 -1.18 -11.67 2.01
CA ALA A 161 -1.54 -10.55 1.15
C ALA A 161 -0.40 -9.52 1.00
N PHE A 162 0.26 -9.17 2.10
CA PHE A 162 1.39 -8.25 2.06
C PHE A 162 2.64 -8.88 1.45
N GLU A 163 2.93 -10.14 1.76
CA GLU A 163 4.08 -10.85 1.21
C GLU A 163 3.99 -11.01 -0.30
N GLU A 164 2.86 -11.49 -0.84
CA GLU A 164 2.66 -11.61 -2.30
C GLU A 164 2.72 -10.27 -3.04
N LEU A 165 2.17 -9.20 -2.41
CA LEU A 165 2.27 -7.86 -2.98
C LEU A 165 3.73 -7.40 -3.07
N VAL A 166 4.48 -7.56 -1.98
CA VAL A 166 5.91 -7.16 -1.91
C VAL A 166 6.76 -7.99 -2.84
N GLU A 167 6.55 -9.31 -2.89
CA GLU A 167 7.22 -10.21 -3.83
C GLU A 167 7.04 -9.72 -5.26
N LYS A 168 5.80 -9.43 -5.65
CA LYS A 168 5.50 -8.94 -7.00
C LYS A 168 6.13 -7.59 -7.31
N ILE A 169 6.22 -6.69 -6.32
CA ILE A 169 6.91 -5.40 -6.47
C ILE A 169 8.42 -5.64 -6.67
N ILE A 170 9.05 -6.50 -5.86
CA ILE A 170 10.48 -6.82 -5.97
C ILE A 170 10.79 -7.45 -7.33
N GLN A 171 9.92 -8.30 -7.85
CA GLN A 171 10.03 -8.90 -9.18
C GLN A 171 9.81 -7.90 -10.33
N THR A 172 9.51 -6.63 -10.02
CA THR A 172 9.29 -5.55 -10.99
C THR A 172 10.30 -4.42 -10.75
N PRO A 173 11.60 -4.56 -11.17
CA PRO A 173 12.68 -3.66 -10.79
C PRO A 173 12.40 -2.18 -11.08
N GLY A 174 11.75 -1.86 -12.20
CA GLY A 174 11.39 -0.49 -12.58
C GLY A 174 10.47 0.25 -11.59
N LEU A 175 9.88 -0.47 -10.61
CA LEU A 175 9.06 0.16 -9.57
C LEU A 175 9.85 0.68 -8.38
N TRP A 176 10.98 0.08 -8.04
CA TRP A 176 11.68 0.35 -6.79
C TRP A 176 13.17 0.67 -6.96
N GLU A 177 13.79 0.27 -8.05
CA GLU A 177 15.14 0.70 -8.39
C GLU A 177 15.12 2.20 -8.72
N LYS A 178 16.08 2.94 -8.19
CA LYS A 178 16.27 4.35 -8.57
C LYS A 178 16.86 4.37 -9.99
N ASP A 179 16.26 5.16 -10.87
CA ASP A 179 16.86 5.48 -12.18
C ASP A 179 18.28 6.04 -11.97
N GLY A 180 19.30 5.18 -12.07
CA GLY A 180 20.67 5.63 -11.80
C GLY A 180 21.76 4.58 -11.71
N THR A 181 21.57 3.35 -12.22
CA THR A 181 22.70 2.40 -12.34
C THR A 181 22.58 1.46 -13.54
N SER A 182 22.45 2.04 -14.73
CA SER A 182 22.81 1.32 -15.96
C SER A 182 23.46 2.30 -16.93
N GLY A 183 24.78 2.50 -16.79
CA GLY A 183 25.54 3.31 -17.69
C GLY A 183 26.94 3.54 -17.12
N GLY A 184 27.81 2.55 -17.24
CA GLY A 184 29.26 2.76 -17.01
C GLY A 184 29.78 3.86 -17.94
N VAL A 185 29.74 5.09 -17.49
CA VAL A 185 30.53 6.16 -18.10
C VAL A 185 31.80 6.31 -17.28
N THR A 186 32.90 5.85 -17.84
CA THR A 186 34.22 6.14 -17.32
C THR A 186 34.45 7.65 -17.42
N LEU A 187 34.29 8.36 -16.31
CA LEU A 187 34.63 9.78 -16.22
C LEU A 187 36.14 9.88 -15.97
N THR A 188 36.89 10.28 -17.01
CA THR A 188 38.20 10.86 -16.86
C THR A 188 38.09 12.16 -16.06
N ALA A 189 38.97 12.29 -15.10
CA ALA A 189 39.02 13.42 -14.18
C ALA A 189 39.25 14.74 -14.91
N ALA A 190 38.32 15.70 -14.72
CA ALA A 190 38.64 17.14 -14.74
C ALA A 190 37.42 17.93 -14.20
N GLY A 191 37.63 18.72 -13.14
CA GLY A 191 36.78 19.87 -12.81
C GLY A 191 35.77 19.70 -11.68
N SER A 192 36.24 19.99 -10.47
CA SER A 192 35.45 20.27 -9.29
C SER A 192 34.42 21.38 -9.51
N GLN A 193 33.12 21.13 -9.24
CA GLN A 193 32.26 22.07 -8.50
C GLN A 193 31.05 21.33 -7.99
N ALA A 194 30.82 21.49 -6.70
CA ALA A 194 29.76 20.89 -5.90
C ALA A 194 28.39 21.43 -6.29
N MET A 195 27.41 20.53 -6.44
CA MET A 195 26.01 20.83 -6.16
C MET A 195 25.41 19.68 -5.37
N SER A 196 25.52 19.79 -4.08
CA SER A 196 24.78 19.02 -3.08
C SER A 196 23.34 19.54 -3.01
N GLY A 197 22.36 18.65 -2.96
CA GLY A 197 21.08 18.98 -2.35
C GLY A 197 19.86 18.86 -3.25
N CYS A 198 19.15 17.74 -3.12
CA CYS A 198 17.68 17.71 -3.28
C CYS A 198 17.00 16.49 -2.62
N SER A 199 17.71 15.57 -1.99
CA SER A 199 17.09 14.38 -1.37
C SER A 199 16.61 14.60 0.08
N GLY A 200 17.10 15.64 0.75
CA GLY A 200 16.77 15.90 2.17
C GLY A 200 15.52 16.74 2.43
N MET A 201 15.02 17.45 1.43
CA MET A 201 13.93 18.43 1.63
C MET A 201 12.54 17.80 1.71
N TYR A 202 12.31 16.65 1.07
CA TYR A 202 11.00 16.01 1.04
C TYR A 202 10.62 15.36 2.37
N TRP A 203 11.57 14.76 3.07
CA TRP A 203 11.30 14.13 4.37
C TRP A 203 11.09 15.17 5.48
N LYS A 204 11.74 16.33 5.38
CA LYS A 204 11.59 17.41 6.36
C LYS A 204 10.22 18.08 6.23
N ALA A 205 9.76 18.33 5.01
CA ALA A 205 8.43 18.91 4.75
C ALA A 205 7.29 17.98 5.23
N LEU A 206 7.45 16.65 5.10
CA LEU A 206 6.47 15.70 5.59
C LEU A 206 6.47 15.59 7.12
N SER A 207 7.65 15.65 7.75
CA SER A 207 7.82 15.69 9.21
C SER A 207 7.23 16.96 9.80
N ASP A 208 7.39 18.09 9.13
CA ASP A 208 6.86 19.38 9.57
C ASP A 208 5.33 19.45 9.39
N LEU A 209 4.79 18.81 8.35
CA LEU A 209 3.34 18.69 8.15
C LEU A 209 2.68 17.85 9.25
N ILE A 210 3.32 16.75 9.65
CA ILE A 210 2.84 15.87 10.75
C ILE A 210 2.89 16.62 12.09
N ARG A 211 3.91 17.48 12.32
CA ARG A 211 4.02 18.28 13.55
C ARG A 211 3.03 19.44 13.65
N GLN A 212 2.39 19.82 12.56
CA GLN A 212 1.43 20.93 12.53
C GLN A 212 -0.01 20.47 12.84
N PHE A 213 -0.24 19.14 12.94
CA PHE A 213 -1.54 18.55 13.22
C PHE A 213 -1.60 17.74 14.52
N PHE A 214 -0.54 17.84 15.37
CA PHE A 214 -0.55 17.33 16.75
C PHE A 214 -0.18 18.41 17.73
#